data_711dd57cf99f1fb5a9c31effd1606f3d
#
_entry.id   711dd57cf99f1fb5a9c31effd1606f3d
#
_cell.length_a   1.000
_cell.length_b   1.000
_cell.length_c   1.000
_cell.angle_alpha   90.00
_cell.angle_beta   90.00
_cell.angle_gamma   90.00
#
_symmetry.space_group_name_H-M   'P 1'
#
loop_
_entity.id
_entity.type
_entity.pdbx_description
1 polymer ?
#
loop_
_entity_poly.entity_id
_entity_poly.type
_entity_poly.pdbx_seq_one_letter_code
_entity_poly.pdbx_strand_id
1 'polypeptide(L)'
;MPFDAFFLTAIRRELEGSLTGCRIDKVQQPQRDTLILSMRGAAGGGRLLLTASPNHPRIHLTNEPAENPAQPPMFCMLLRKHLTGGRLVSMQQPEMERLLDMTFDCTDEMGSPTQKHLILEIMGRNSNLILTSEDGRILDCLRRVDFEMSDKRQVLPGLYYHLPPTQGKCDPFAVTGEEMISLLSAQTTPKRFDGWLLDTFGGLSPLVCRELAFRLTGDLDTDLSELPLEGKTALAERLLETFAQLQTVPPQPVLLYKDERPWDFTCLPVTQYGDFIRQETYDSFSQLLDRFYAARDRADSMRQASQAIRKTVSNLHARTARKLENQRKELAATHDRERLRRLGDILTANLYAVKRGQTKLRAADFYDPDMKEIEIPLNPAISPQQNAAKFYKDYQKAKNAEKILTEQIAKGEQEFAYLASVLDALTRAESARDLQEIRAELVSGGYLRETDRKKRMKLPPSKPMRFTSSDGFSIRVGRSNRQNDELTTKLAAKSDIWLHVQKIPGSHVIIETNGQTPPDRTVTEAMQLAAYYSQARDGQNVPVDYTPVKFVKKPAGAKPGMVIYTTYQTAVVTPDAALCERLSLRRDQTYRTDMPMKL
;
A
#
# COMPACT_ATOMS: atom_id res chain seq x y z
N MET A 1 19.39 10.60 5.12
CA MET A 1 18.93 10.07 3.82
C MET A 1 20.17 9.76 3.01
N PRO A 2 20.29 8.57 2.40
CA PRO A 2 21.48 8.24 1.60
C PRO A 2 21.62 9.11 0.35
N PHE A 3 20.52 9.65 -0.19
CA PHE A 3 20.54 10.58 -1.32
C PHE A 3 20.76 12.01 -0.80
N ASP A 4 22.01 12.35 -0.51
CA ASP A 4 22.44 13.69 -0.08
C ASP A 4 22.83 14.58 -1.28
N ALA A 5 23.22 15.84 -1.03
CA ALA A 5 23.57 16.75 -2.12
C ALA A 5 24.89 16.37 -2.79
N PHE A 6 25.82 15.77 -2.04
CA PHE A 6 27.08 15.29 -2.59
C PHE A 6 26.85 14.12 -3.56
N PHE A 7 25.97 13.17 -3.20
CA PHE A 7 25.55 12.12 -4.12
C PHE A 7 24.76 12.68 -5.32
N LEU A 8 23.91 13.71 -5.10
CA LEU A 8 23.20 14.37 -6.19
C LEU A 8 24.17 15.01 -7.21
N THR A 9 25.26 15.62 -6.73
CA THR A 9 26.31 16.16 -7.60
C THR A 9 26.93 15.07 -8.47
N ALA A 10 27.21 13.91 -7.91
CA ALA A 10 27.80 12.78 -8.63
C ALA A 10 26.86 12.26 -9.73
N ILE A 11 25.59 11.99 -9.40
CA ILE A 11 24.64 11.50 -10.41
C ILE A 11 24.25 12.57 -11.43
N ARG A 12 24.21 13.86 -11.05
CA ARG A 12 23.99 14.97 -12.00
C ARG A 12 25.04 14.96 -13.11
N ARG A 13 26.32 14.79 -12.77
CA ARG A 13 27.42 14.69 -13.75
C ARG A 13 27.23 13.50 -14.71
N GLU A 14 26.80 12.34 -14.21
CA GLU A 14 26.48 11.16 -15.03
C GLU A 14 25.33 11.46 -16.00
N LEU A 15 24.25 12.07 -15.50
CA LEU A 15 23.06 12.39 -16.27
C LEU A 15 23.32 13.48 -17.32
N GLU A 16 24.09 14.52 -16.98
CA GLU A 16 24.50 15.55 -17.94
C GLU A 16 25.27 14.95 -19.11
N GLY A 17 26.24 14.08 -18.83
CA GLY A 17 27.03 13.41 -19.86
C GLY A 17 26.20 12.54 -20.80
N SER A 18 25.10 11.97 -20.31
CA SER A 18 24.24 11.03 -21.06
C SER A 18 23.04 11.69 -21.73
N LEU A 19 22.53 12.80 -21.18
CA LEU A 19 21.22 13.35 -21.57
C LEU A 19 21.25 14.76 -22.13
N THR A 20 22.33 15.53 -21.96
CA THR A 20 22.42 16.88 -22.56
C THR A 20 22.27 16.81 -24.09
N GLY A 21 21.40 17.66 -24.63
CA GLY A 21 21.04 17.64 -26.04
C GLY A 21 20.00 16.60 -26.44
N CYS A 22 19.63 15.68 -25.54
CA CYS A 22 18.56 14.70 -25.78
C CYS A 22 17.17 15.36 -25.77
N ARG A 23 16.29 14.86 -26.64
CA ARG A 23 14.91 15.30 -26.77
C ARG A 23 13.97 14.38 -25.97
N ILE A 24 12.96 14.97 -25.35
CA ILE A 24 11.89 14.20 -24.67
C ILE A 24 10.91 13.65 -25.71
N ASP A 25 10.91 12.32 -25.87
CA ASP A 25 9.96 11.62 -26.74
C ASP A 25 8.65 11.32 -26.02
N LYS A 26 8.71 11.02 -24.70
CA LYS A 26 7.55 10.57 -23.94
C LYS A 26 7.61 10.98 -22.48
N VAL A 27 6.50 11.47 -21.96
CA VAL A 27 6.30 11.75 -20.52
C VAL A 27 5.29 10.77 -19.96
N GLN A 28 5.64 10.09 -18.87
CA GLN A 28 4.83 9.09 -18.16
C GLN A 28 4.83 9.38 -16.66
N GLN A 29 3.71 9.11 -16.01
CA GLN A 29 3.58 9.23 -14.54
C GLN A 29 2.97 7.93 -14.02
N PRO A 30 3.81 6.90 -13.76
CA PRO A 30 3.33 5.60 -13.31
C PRO A 30 2.71 5.63 -11.90
N GLN A 31 3.21 6.49 -11.03
CA GLN A 31 2.71 6.70 -9.67
C GLN A 31 2.45 8.19 -9.42
N ARG A 32 1.71 8.50 -8.35
CA ARG A 32 1.33 9.87 -8.02
C ARG A 32 2.53 10.83 -7.94
N ASP A 33 3.67 10.34 -7.44
CA ASP A 33 4.88 11.09 -7.13
C ASP A 33 6.09 10.72 -7.99
N THR A 34 5.90 9.93 -9.05
CA THR A 34 6.99 9.44 -9.91
C THR A 34 6.72 9.75 -11.37
N LEU A 35 7.69 10.41 -12.02
CA LEU A 35 7.72 10.69 -13.45
C LEU A 35 8.80 9.85 -14.14
N ILE A 36 8.56 9.52 -15.40
CA ILE A 36 9.55 8.93 -16.31
C ILE A 36 9.54 9.73 -17.62
N LEU A 37 10.68 10.31 -17.95
CA LEU A 37 10.92 10.97 -19.22
C LEU A 37 11.72 10.03 -20.12
N SER A 38 11.14 9.60 -21.24
CA SER A 38 11.89 8.86 -22.26
C SER A 38 12.59 9.88 -23.14
N MET A 39 13.91 9.84 -23.16
CA MET A 39 14.76 10.83 -23.84
C MET A 39 15.62 10.14 -24.88
N ARG A 40 15.85 10.81 -26.01
CA ARG A 40 16.67 10.31 -27.12
C ARG A 40 17.50 11.43 -27.72
N GLY A 41 18.75 11.12 -28.05
CA GLY A 41 19.67 12.03 -28.71
C GLY A 41 20.81 11.29 -29.42
N ALA A 42 21.65 12.03 -30.16
CA ALA A 42 22.78 11.45 -30.86
C ALA A 42 23.87 10.91 -29.93
N ALA A 43 24.04 11.53 -28.75
CA ALA A 43 25.04 11.13 -27.75
C ALA A 43 24.54 10.01 -26.80
N GLY A 44 23.28 9.61 -26.92
CA GLY A 44 22.71 8.63 -26.03
C GLY A 44 21.21 8.83 -25.80
N GLY A 45 20.77 8.55 -24.61
CA GLY A 45 19.38 8.66 -24.18
C GLY A 45 19.04 7.61 -23.15
N GLY A 46 17.78 7.58 -22.73
CA GLY A 46 17.32 6.62 -21.75
C GLY A 46 15.98 7.02 -21.13
N ARG A 47 15.61 6.29 -20.10
CA ARG A 47 14.41 6.59 -19.32
C ARG A 47 14.84 7.25 -18.02
N LEU A 48 14.69 8.57 -17.95
CA LEU A 48 14.99 9.35 -16.76
C LEU A 48 13.81 9.23 -15.77
N LEU A 49 14.04 8.60 -14.63
CA LEU A 49 13.11 8.52 -13.51
C LEU A 49 13.35 9.69 -12.57
N LEU A 50 12.28 10.40 -12.24
CA LEU A 50 12.25 11.45 -11.22
C LEU A 50 11.15 11.08 -10.21
N THR A 51 11.48 11.01 -8.94
CA THR A 51 10.45 10.77 -7.91
C THR A 51 10.57 11.75 -6.76
N ALA A 52 9.44 12.36 -6.42
CA ALA A 52 9.25 13.18 -5.22
C ALA A 52 8.57 12.37 -4.09
N SER A 53 8.76 11.04 -4.07
CA SER A 53 8.25 10.18 -3.00
C SER A 53 8.77 10.63 -1.64
N PRO A 54 7.91 10.71 -0.59
CA PRO A 54 8.33 11.10 0.74
C PRO A 54 9.45 10.23 1.33
N ASN A 55 9.47 8.95 0.95
CA ASN A 55 10.40 7.97 1.50
C ASN A 55 11.67 7.81 0.65
N HIS A 56 11.54 7.94 -0.67
CA HIS A 56 12.59 7.57 -1.63
C HIS A 56 12.70 8.58 -2.78
N PRO A 57 12.82 9.91 -2.49
CA PRO A 57 12.97 10.91 -3.55
C PRO A 57 14.34 10.76 -4.20
N ARG A 58 14.41 10.80 -5.54
CA ARG A 58 15.63 10.61 -6.32
C ARG A 58 15.47 10.91 -7.80
N ILE A 59 16.58 10.91 -8.50
CA ILE A 59 16.65 10.99 -9.95
C ILE A 59 17.73 10.01 -10.47
N HIS A 60 17.45 9.26 -11.54
CA HIS A 60 18.42 8.40 -12.21
C HIS A 60 17.87 7.85 -13.53
N LEU A 61 18.73 7.29 -14.38
CA LEU A 61 18.29 6.49 -15.52
C LEU A 61 17.83 5.12 -15.05
N THR A 62 16.67 4.64 -15.55
CA THR A 62 16.10 3.35 -15.15
C THR A 62 15.80 2.44 -16.32
N ASN A 63 16.10 1.15 -16.13
CA ASN A 63 15.69 0.06 -17.02
C ASN A 63 14.48 -0.71 -16.46
N GLU A 64 14.08 -0.45 -15.21
CA GLU A 64 12.96 -1.14 -14.57
C GLU A 64 11.63 -0.81 -15.26
N PRO A 65 10.80 -1.82 -15.57
CA PRO A 65 9.50 -1.60 -16.18
C PRO A 65 8.56 -0.87 -15.22
N ALA A 66 7.80 0.07 -15.73
CA ALA A 66 6.80 0.79 -14.95
C ALA A 66 5.41 0.69 -15.60
N GLU A 67 4.40 0.35 -14.80
CA GLU A 67 3.00 0.32 -15.24
C GLU A 67 2.38 1.71 -15.11
N ASN A 68 1.79 2.20 -16.20
CA ASN A 68 1.10 3.49 -16.19
C ASN A 68 -0.38 3.31 -15.82
N PRO A 69 -1.00 4.29 -15.12
CA PRO A 69 -2.43 4.31 -14.89
C PRO A 69 -3.19 4.45 -16.22
N ALA A 70 -4.42 3.94 -16.25
CA ALA A 70 -5.29 4.00 -17.44
C ALA A 70 -5.56 5.44 -17.90
N GLN A 71 -5.71 6.35 -16.94
CA GLN A 71 -5.82 7.80 -17.18
C GLN A 71 -4.60 8.49 -16.59
N PRO A 72 -3.82 9.23 -17.40
CA PRO A 72 -2.68 10.00 -16.90
C PRO A 72 -3.16 11.10 -15.95
N PRO A 73 -2.43 11.35 -14.84
CA PRO A 73 -2.72 12.48 -13.95
C PRO A 73 -2.61 13.83 -14.67
N MET A 74 -3.29 14.85 -14.13
CA MET A 74 -3.29 16.21 -14.72
C MET A 74 -1.88 16.78 -14.89
N PHE A 75 -1.02 16.62 -13.88
CA PHE A 75 0.37 17.07 -13.96
C PHE A 75 1.13 16.41 -15.12
N CYS A 76 0.92 15.09 -15.35
CA CYS A 76 1.51 14.39 -16.50
C CYS A 76 1.01 14.97 -17.83
N MET A 77 -0.28 15.31 -17.94
CA MET A 77 -0.84 15.90 -19.15
C MET A 77 -0.25 17.28 -19.43
N LEU A 78 -0.07 18.08 -18.39
CA LEU A 78 0.55 19.40 -18.49
C LEU A 78 2.03 19.28 -18.89
N LEU A 79 2.80 18.38 -18.29
CA LEU A 79 4.18 18.12 -18.71
C LEU A 79 4.27 17.64 -20.16
N ARG A 80 3.33 16.81 -20.64
CA ARG A 80 3.26 16.42 -22.05
C ARG A 80 3.04 17.61 -22.96
N LYS A 81 2.17 18.52 -22.58
CA LYS A 81 1.89 19.75 -23.36
C LYS A 81 3.12 20.62 -23.49
N HIS A 82 3.88 20.81 -22.41
CA HIS A 82 4.98 21.78 -22.37
C HIS A 82 6.36 21.21 -22.65
N LEU A 83 6.61 19.94 -22.37
CA LEU A 83 7.96 19.34 -22.45
C LEU A 83 8.14 18.31 -23.55
N THR A 84 7.06 17.73 -24.12
CA THR A 84 7.23 16.75 -25.20
C THR A 84 7.85 17.42 -26.42
N GLY A 85 8.92 16.84 -26.90
CA GLY A 85 9.71 17.44 -28.00
C GLY A 85 10.80 18.40 -27.55
N GLY A 86 10.75 18.84 -26.28
CA GLY A 86 11.76 19.71 -25.69
C GLY A 86 13.12 19.02 -25.56
N ARG A 87 14.20 19.80 -25.69
CA ARG A 87 15.60 19.35 -25.65
C ARG A 87 16.24 19.79 -24.34
N LEU A 88 16.88 18.88 -23.63
CA LEU A 88 17.60 19.20 -22.39
C LEU A 88 18.83 20.04 -22.72
N VAL A 89 18.94 21.19 -22.09
CA VAL A 89 20.06 22.14 -22.24
C VAL A 89 21.08 21.97 -21.13
N SER A 90 20.61 22.00 -19.90
CA SER A 90 21.46 21.94 -18.69
C SER A 90 20.76 21.33 -17.51
N MET A 91 21.58 20.86 -16.54
CA MET A 91 21.13 20.43 -15.21
C MET A 91 21.94 21.21 -14.17
N GLN A 92 21.29 22.08 -13.43
CA GLN A 92 21.93 22.93 -12.42
C GLN A 92 21.54 22.50 -11.02
N GLN A 93 22.52 22.41 -10.14
CA GLN A 93 22.36 22.18 -8.70
C GLN A 93 22.87 23.42 -7.98
N PRO A 94 22.00 24.22 -7.35
CA PRO A 94 22.45 25.38 -6.58
C PRO A 94 23.27 24.93 -5.37
N GLU A 95 24.49 25.40 -5.25
CA GLU A 95 25.40 25.10 -4.16
C GLU A 95 25.39 23.59 -3.76
N MET A 96 25.44 23.29 -2.46
CA MET A 96 25.29 21.93 -1.92
C MET A 96 23.84 21.65 -1.48
N GLU A 97 22.87 22.14 -2.27
CA GLU A 97 21.44 21.88 -2.00
C GLU A 97 20.95 20.60 -2.70
N ARG A 98 19.93 19.98 -2.10
CA ARG A 98 19.27 18.80 -2.68
C ARG A 98 18.16 19.21 -3.65
N LEU A 99 18.55 19.95 -4.66
CA LEU A 99 17.70 20.51 -5.69
C LEU A 99 18.38 20.37 -7.03
N LEU A 100 17.62 20.02 -8.06
CA LEU A 100 18.10 19.95 -9.44
C LEU A 100 17.14 20.70 -10.35
N ASP A 101 17.64 21.74 -11.03
CA ASP A 101 16.94 22.48 -12.07
C ASP A 101 17.37 21.99 -13.45
N MET A 102 16.43 21.45 -14.22
CA MET A 102 16.63 20.96 -15.57
C MET A 102 16.01 21.93 -16.56
N THR A 103 16.83 22.57 -17.38
CA THR A 103 16.40 23.52 -18.42
C THR A 103 16.18 22.81 -19.74
N PHE A 104 15.03 23.05 -20.35
CA PHE A 104 14.62 22.48 -21.63
C PHE A 104 14.31 23.58 -22.64
N ASP A 105 14.94 23.51 -23.84
CA ASP A 105 14.50 24.28 -25.01
C ASP A 105 13.23 23.62 -25.55
N CYS A 106 12.16 24.38 -25.58
CA CYS A 106 10.81 23.94 -25.98
C CYS A 106 10.28 24.86 -27.07
N THR A 107 9.15 24.50 -27.63
CA THR A 107 8.37 25.34 -28.55
C THR A 107 7.00 25.58 -27.92
N ASP A 108 6.56 26.82 -27.93
CA ASP A 108 5.22 27.18 -27.40
C ASP A 108 4.10 26.79 -28.39
N GLU A 109 2.85 27.07 -28.03
CA GLU A 109 1.68 26.75 -28.88
C GLU A 109 1.64 27.54 -30.17
N MET A 110 2.36 28.65 -30.26
CA MET A 110 2.46 29.51 -31.47
C MET A 110 3.67 29.17 -32.35
N GLY A 111 4.47 28.17 -31.93
CA GLY A 111 5.68 27.78 -32.64
C GLY A 111 6.92 28.59 -32.27
N SER A 112 6.85 29.48 -31.28
CA SER A 112 8.00 30.29 -30.84
C SER A 112 8.90 29.53 -29.88
N PRO A 113 10.23 29.68 -29.95
CA PRO A 113 11.16 29.07 -29.01
C PRO A 113 10.94 29.65 -27.59
N THR A 114 11.00 28.81 -26.60
CA THR A 114 10.88 29.17 -25.18
C THR A 114 11.61 28.17 -24.30
N GLN A 115 12.10 28.62 -23.16
CA GLN A 115 12.70 27.74 -22.18
C GLN A 115 11.68 27.35 -21.10
N LYS A 116 11.81 26.12 -20.58
CA LYS A 116 11.06 25.61 -19.46
C LYS A 116 12.01 24.96 -18.47
N HIS A 117 11.72 25.12 -17.19
CA HIS A 117 12.48 24.50 -16.12
C HIS A 117 11.64 23.42 -15.43
N LEU A 118 12.21 22.24 -15.30
CA LEU A 118 11.65 21.18 -14.46
C LEU A 118 12.53 21.00 -13.24
N ILE A 119 12.05 21.45 -12.10
CA ILE A 119 12.80 21.51 -10.85
C ILE A 119 12.40 20.32 -9.99
N LEU A 120 13.39 19.52 -9.54
CA LEU A 120 13.22 18.45 -8.58
C LEU A 120 13.82 18.86 -7.24
N GLU A 121 12.98 18.93 -6.21
CA GLU A 121 13.38 19.14 -4.82
C GLU A 121 13.39 17.80 -4.05
N ILE A 122 14.52 17.45 -3.41
CA ILE A 122 14.74 16.19 -2.70
C ILE A 122 14.79 16.46 -1.18
N MET A 123 13.62 16.63 -0.56
CA MET A 123 13.47 17.07 0.83
C MET A 123 12.59 16.12 1.66
N GLY A 124 12.68 14.81 1.42
CA GLY A 124 11.85 13.82 2.11
C GLY A 124 10.36 14.09 1.91
N ARG A 125 9.61 14.33 2.97
CA ARG A 125 8.17 14.60 2.89
C ARG A 125 7.81 15.86 2.10
N ASN A 126 8.72 16.80 2.01
CA ASN A 126 8.54 18.06 1.29
C ASN A 126 9.09 18.02 -0.13
N SER A 127 9.53 16.85 -0.63
CA SER A 127 9.99 16.68 -2.00
C SER A 127 8.92 17.06 -3.00
N ASN A 128 9.32 17.72 -4.11
CA ASN A 128 8.39 18.21 -5.11
C ASN A 128 8.99 18.14 -6.52
N LEU A 129 8.12 18.17 -7.52
CA LEU A 129 8.46 18.40 -8.93
C LEU A 129 7.66 19.60 -9.40
N ILE A 130 8.36 20.61 -9.90
CA ILE A 130 7.80 21.92 -10.23
C ILE A 130 8.17 22.25 -11.66
N LEU A 131 7.18 22.63 -12.48
CA LEU A 131 7.41 23.14 -13.83
C LEU A 131 7.26 24.64 -13.82
N THR A 132 8.27 25.35 -14.32
CA THR A 132 8.22 26.82 -14.48
C THR A 132 8.41 27.25 -15.92
N SER A 133 8.00 28.45 -16.23
CA SER A 133 8.36 29.19 -17.44
C SER A 133 9.79 29.78 -17.31
N GLU A 134 10.30 30.30 -18.38
CA GLU A 134 11.62 30.94 -18.48
C GLU A 134 11.80 32.09 -17.46
N ASP A 135 10.74 32.85 -17.19
CA ASP A 135 10.73 33.94 -16.21
C ASP A 135 10.60 33.47 -14.75
N GLY A 136 10.58 32.14 -14.51
CA GLY A 136 10.47 31.53 -13.18
C GLY A 136 9.04 31.43 -12.64
N ARG A 137 8.00 31.71 -13.42
CA ARG A 137 6.62 31.55 -13.01
C ARG A 137 6.22 30.08 -12.99
N ILE A 138 5.65 29.60 -11.88
CA ILE A 138 5.20 28.21 -11.71
C ILE A 138 3.99 27.95 -12.63
N LEU A 139 4.16 27.04 -13.58
CA LEU A 139 3.08 26.56 -14.45
C LEU A 139 2.21 25.53 -13.75
N ASP A 140 2.84 24.57 -13.07
CA ASP A 140 2.20 23.64 -12.12
C ASP A 140 3.27 22.91 -11.31
N CYS A 141 2.81 22.17 -10.29
CA CYS A 141 3.67 21.39 -9.40
C CYS A 141 2.98 20.09 -8.97
N LEU A 142 3.77 19.11 -8.62
CA LEU A 142 3.25 17.82 -8.16
C LEU A 142 2.52 17.94 -6.83
N ARG A 143 3.06 18.76 -5.93
CA ARG A 143 2.48 19.09 -4.61
C ARG A 143 2.30 20.59 -4.49
N ARG A 144 1.08 21.01 -4.35
CA ARG A 144 0.73 22.40 -4.09
C ARG A 144 0.91 22.66 -2.60
N VAL A 145 1.65 23.73 -2.29
CA VAL A 145 1.90 24.20 -0.92
C VAL A 145 1.34 25.60 -0.82
N ASP A 146 0.25 25.74 -0.08
CA ASP A 146 -0.41 27.02 0.21
C ASP A 146 0.09 27.60 1.55
N PHE A 147 -0.46 28.75 1.93
CA PHE A 147 -0.07 29.43 3.17
C PHE A 147 -0.54 28.68 4.44
N GLU A 148 -1.57 27.82 4.36
CA GLU A 148 -2.01 26.98 5.48
C GLU A 148 -1.01 25.84 5.75
N MET A 149 -0.33 25.38 4.70
CA MET A 149 0.70 24.33 4.80
C MET A 149 2.09 24.88 5.14
N SER A 150 2.41 26.11 4.70
CA SER A 150 3.70 26.77 4.96
C SER A 150 3.56 28.28 4.89
N ASP A 151 3.91 28.94 5.97
CA ASP A 151 4.03 30.41 6.07
C ASP A 151 5.31 30.96 5.43
N LYS A 152 6.35 30.11 5.32
CA LYS A 152 7.68 30.51 4.81
C LYS A 152 7.78 30.49 3.29
N ARG A 153 7.11 29.54 2.62
CA ARG A 153 7.22 29.37 1.18
C ARG A 153 5.98 28.68 0.62
N GLN A 154 5.42 29.29 -0.41
CA GLN A 154 4.27 28.77 -1.15
C GLN A 154 4.73 28.25 -2.51
N VAL A 155 4.13 27.16 -2.98
CA VAL A 155 4.38 26.57 -4.28
C VAL A 155 3.02 26.31 -4.94
N LEU A 156 2.56 27.31 -5.71
CA LEU A 156 1.27 27.28 -6.38
C LEU A 156 1.39 27.75 -7.82
N PRO A 157 0.58 27.22 -8.75
CA PRO A 157 0.52 27.73 -10.11
C PRO A 157 0.24 29.24 -10.15
N GLY A 158 0.99 29.96 -10.96
CA GLY A 158 0.90 31.40 -11.13
C GLY A 158 1.81 32.23 -10.24
N LEU A 159 2.36 31.67 -9.16
CA LEU A 159 3.40 32.33 -8.34
C LEU A 159 4.78 32.16 -8.98
N TYR A 160 5.73 32.99 -8.56
CA TYR A 160 7.13 32.82 -8.91
C TYR A 160 7.80 31.76 -8.04
N TYR A 161 8.71 30.98 -8.63
CA TYR A 161 9.48 30.01 -7.91
C TYR A 161 10.55 30.70 -7.06
N HIS A 162 10.65 30.31 -5.80
CA HIS A 162 11.73 30.71 -4.90
C HIS A 162 12.42 29.47 -4.36
N LEU A 163 13.73 29.56 -4.16
CA LEU A 163 14.50 28.49 -3.54
C LEU A 163 13.98 28.15 -2.13
N PRO A 164 14.09 26.90 -1.71
CA PRO A 164 13.81 26.54 -0.32
C PRO A 164 14.64 27.35 0.66
N PRO A 165 14.14 27.60 1.89
CA PRO A 165 14.92 28.27 2.93
C PRO A 165 16.22 27.52 3.20
N THR A 166 17.35 28.24 3.24
CA THR A 166 18.65 27.66 3.57
C THR A 166 18.71 27.18 5.01
N GLN A 167 19.51 26.17 5.27
CA GLN A 167 19.72 25.65 6.62
C GLN A 167 20.78 26.47 7.40
N GLY A 168 21.38 27.48 6.82
CA GLY A 168 22.46 28.29 7.41
C GLY A 168 23.76 27.51 7.62
N LYS A 169 23.97 26.42 6.87
CA LYS A 169 25.19 25.61 6.90
C LYS A 169 26.19 26.09 5.87
N CYS A 170 27.48 25.89 6.18
CA CYS A 170 28.55 26.22 5.26
C CYS A 170 28.63 25.26 4.08
N ASP A 171 29.03 25.75 2.92
CA ASP A 171 29.41 24.88 1.80
C ASP A 171 30.79 24.27 2.09
N PRO A 172 30.94 22.93 2.19
CA PRO A 172 32.20 22.28 2.48
C PRO A 172 33.29 22.59 1.42
N PHE A 173 32.90 22.98 0.23
CA PHE A 173 33.80 23.24 -0.90
C PHE A 173 34.13 24.72 -1.12
N ALA A 174 33.48 25.62 -0.37
CA ALA A 174 33.71 27.07 -0.45
C ALA A 174 34.37 27.64 0.80
N VAL A 175 34.46 26.85 1.92
CA VAL A 175 35.03 27.30 3.17
C VAL A 175 36.53 27.52 3.06
N THR A 176 37.01 28.65 3.56
CA THR A 176 38.44 29.00 3.59
C THR A 176 39.17 28.36 4.80
N GLY A 177 40.52 28.34 4.77
CA GLY A 177 41.33 27.82 5.88
C GLY A 177 41.10 28.56 7.18
N GLU A 178 41.05 29.89 7.14
CA GLU A 178 40.81 30.73 8.32
C GLU A 178 39.42 30.49 8.92
N GLU A 179 38.39 30.37 8.08
CA GLU A 179 37.02 30.05 8.51
C GLU A 179 36.96 28.66 9.14
N MET A 180 37.60 27.65 8.55
CA MET A 180 37.63 26.29 9.07
C MET A 180 38.26 26.23 10.46
N ILE A 181 39.41 26.88 10.64
CA ILE A 181 40.10 26.97 11.95
C ILE A 181 39.20 27.71 12.97
N SER A 182 38.56 28.80 12.55
CA SER A 182 37.64 29.55 13.39
C SER A 182 36.45 28.70 13.85
N LEU A 183 35.81 27.97 12.94
CA LEU A 183 34.66 27.09 13.20
C LEU A 183 35.02 25.96 14.18
N LEU A 184 36.18 25.30 14.01
CA LEU A 184 36.65 24.25 14.91
C LEU A 184 37.06 24.81 16.26
N SER A 185 37.73 25.98 16.31
CA SER A 185 38.16 26.62 17.55
C SER A 185 36.97 27.10 18.40
N ALA A 186 35.90 27.54 17.76
CA ALA A 186 34.67 27.95 18.43
C ALA A 186 33.92 26.78 19.11
N GLN A 187 34.22 25.53 18.75
CA GLN A 187 33.58 24.36 19.36
C GLN A 187 34.28 24.05 20.71
N THR A 188 33.71 24.58 21.77
CA THR A 188 34.24 24.41 23.15
C THR A 188 33.40 23.44 24.00
N THR A 189 32.19 23.17 23.60
CA THR A 189 31.30 22.22 24.27
C THR A 189 31.49 20.80 23.72
N PRO A 190 31.25 19.74 24.53
CA PRO A 190 31.36 18.37 24.09
C PRO A 190 30.52 18.11 22.84
N LYS A 191 31.17 17.67 21.79
CA LYS A 191 30.53 17.34 20.52
C LYS A 191 31.38 16.38 19.69
N ARG A 192 30.78 15.27 19.26
CA ARG A 192 31.44 14.32 18.36
C ARG A 192 31.72 14.96 17.02
N PHE A 193 32.86 14.65 16.44
CA PHE A 193 33.31 15.24 15.17
C PHE A 193 32.36 14.95 14.01
N ASP A 194 31.82 13.73 13.90
CA ASP A 194 30.82 13.39 12.86
C ASP A 194 29.53 14.24 12.97
N GLY A 195 29.07 14.45 14.21
CA GLY A 195 27.92 15.31 14.49
C GLY A 195 28.20 16.80 14.21
N TRP A 196 29.42 17.27 14.51
CA TRP A 196 29.81 18.63 14.17
C TRP A 196 29.88 18.86 12.67
N LEU A 197 30.46 17.90 11.90
CA LEU A 197 30.45 17.95 10.42
C LEU A 197 29.03 18.04 9.86
N LEU A 198 28.12 17.22 10.39
CA LEU A 198 26.74 17.19 9.95
C LEU A 198 26.00 18.51 10.23
N ASP A 199 26.26 19.15 11.36
CA ASP A 199 25.59 20.39 11.75
C ASP A 199 26.19 21.62 11.08
N THR A 200 27.49 21.61 10.81
CA THR A 200 28.24 22.75 10.25
C THR A 200 28.13 22.81 8.73
N PHE A 201 28.22 21.67 8.05
CA PHE A 201 28.27 21.63 6.59
C PHE A 201 26.96 21.17 5.95
N GLY A 202 26.56 21.86 4.89
CA GLY A 202 25.44 21.47 4.05
C GLY A 202 25.80 20.30 3.13
N GLY A 203 24.78 19.59 2.67
CA GLY A 203 24.92 18.64 1.57
C GLY A 203 25.49 17.26 1.93
N LEU A 204 26.01 17.05 3.12
CA LEU A 204 26.59 15.78 3.56
C LEU A 204 25.57 14.93 4.31
N SER A 205 25.61 13.61 4.11
CA SER A 205 24.81 12.64 4.88
C SER A 205 25.54 12.21 6.16
N PRO A 206 24.79 11.67 7.16
CA PRO A 206 25.43 11.10 8.36
C PRO A 206 26.47 10.01 8.03
N LEU A 207 26.24 9.22 6.98
CA LEU A 207 27.18 8.20 6.52
C LEU A 207 28.51 8.81 6.10
N VAL A 208 28.45 9.87 5.27
CA VAL A 208 29.63 10.58 4.77
C VAL A 208 30.35 11.30 5.92
N CYS A 209 29.62 12.00 6.81
CA CYS A 209 30.21 12.67 7.95
C CYS A 209 30.97 11.70 8.88
N ARG A 210 30.40 10.53 9.15
CA ARG A 210 31.06 9.48 9.95
C ARG A 210 32.29 8.91 9.25
N GLU A 211 32.22 8.70 7.94
CA GLU A 211 33.36 8.23 7.16
C GLU A 211 34.51 9.25 7.18
N LEU A 212 34.21 10.53 7.01
CA LEU A 212 35.18 11.60 7.09
C LEU A 212 35.81 11.69 8.49
N ALA A 213 35.00 11.62 9.53
CA ALA A 213 35.50 11.60 10.90
C ALA A 213 36.44 10.43 11.12
N PHE A 214 36.07 9.22 10.74
CA PHE A 214 36.88 8.02 10.87
C PHE A 214 38.20 8.12 10.09
N ARG A 215 38.18 8.57 8.86
CA ARG A 215 39.39 8.74 8.04
C ARG A 215 40.37 9.74 8.62
N LEU A 216 39.86 10.81 9.25
CA LEU A 216 40.66 11.88 9.79
C LEU A 216 41.20 11.60 11.19
N THR A 217 40.48 10.91 12.04
CA THR A 217 40.83 10.69 13.43
C THR A 217 41.19 9.25 13.78
N GLY A 218 40.79 8.28 12.95
CA GLY A 218 40.90 6.85 13.24
C GLY A 218 39.83 6.34 14.20
N ASP A 219 38.96 7.22 14.73
CA ASP A 219 37.93 6.91 15.71
C ASP A 219 36.61 7.60 15.36
N LEU A 220 35.49 6.95 15.69
CA LEU A 220 34.14 7.47 15.45
C LEU A 220 33.62 8.34 16.58
N ASP A 221 34.20 8.22 17.77
CA ASP A 221 33.73 8.89 19.00
C ASP A 221 34.58 10.08 19.41
N THR A 222 35.49 10.54 18.54
CA THR A 222 36.36 11.70 18.81
C THR A 222 35.54 12.94 19.20
N ASP A 223 35.73 13.43 20.43
CA ASP A 223 35.11 14.66 20.91
C ASP A 223 36.01 15.88 20.63
N LEU A 224 35.46 16.87 19.93
CA LEU A 224 36.20 18.07 19.55
C LEU A 224 36.57 18.97 20.73
N SER A 225 35.86 18.89 21.87
CA SER A 225 36.18 19.68 23.06
C SER A 225 37.47 19.22 23.76
N GLU A 226 37.85 17.94 23.56
CA GLU A 226 39.04 17.35 24.14
C GLU A 226 40.32 17.66 23.34
N LEU A 227 40.19 18.14 22.12
CA LEU A 227 41.32 18.45 21.25
C LEU A 227 41.94 19.81 21.62
N PRO A 228 43.29 19.87 21.79
CA PRO A 228 44.01 21.14 21.98
C PRO A 228 43.94 21.99 20.69
N LEU A 229 44.21 23.29 20.80
CA LEU A 229 44.11 24.21 19.65
C LEU A 229 44.98 23.76 18.47
N GLU A 230 46.21 23.32 18.73
CA GLU A 230 47.09 22.76 17.68
C GLU A 230 46.50 21.55 17.00
N GLY A 231 45.84 20.66 17.77
CA GLY A 231 45.14 19.50 17.23
C GLY A 231 43.93 19.89 16.34
N LYS A 232 43.19 20.93 16.75
CA LYS A 232 42.09 21.50 15.93
C LYS A 232 42.58 22.13 14.64
N THR A 233 43.74 22.85 14.68
CA THR A 233 44.34 23.44 13.49
C THR A 233 44.81 22.37 12.51
N ALA A 234 45.51 21.35 12.97
CA ALA A 234 45.92 20.22 12.14
C ALA A 234 44.71 19.44 11.54
N LEU A 235 43.64 19.29 12.34
CA LEU A 235 42.40 18.68 11.85
C LEU A 235 41.72 19.54 10.77
N ALA A 236 41.73 20.87 10.91
CA ALA A 236 41.21 21.81 9.92
C ALA A 236 41.93 21.69 8.58
N GLU A 237 43.25 21.66 8.59
CA GLU A 237 44.08 21.51 7.38
C GLU A 237 43.77 20.17 6.65
N ARG A 238 43.78 19.06 7.42
CA ARG A 238 43.44 17.73 6.84
C ARG A 238 42.02 17.63 6.33
N LEU A 239 41.06 18.30 6.97
CA LEU A 239 39.68 18.34 6.50
C LEU A 239 39.53 19.11 5.18
N LEU A 240 40.23 20.26 5.05
CA LEU A 240 40.27 21.02 3.80
C LEU A 240 40.90 20.23 2.65
N GLU A 241 42.05 19.58 2.93
CA GLU A 241 42.66 18.68 1.95
C GLU A 241 41.71 17.57 1.51
N THR A 242 40.97 16.98 2.45
CA THR A 242 39.97 15.94 2.17
C THR A 242 38.82 16.47 1.31
N PHE A 243 38.31 17.67 1.60
CA PHE A 243 37.29 18.31 0.77
C PHE A 243 37.79 18.61 -0.65
N ALA A 244 39.03 19.11 -0.79
CA ALA A 244 39.66 19.31 -2.09
C ALA A 244 39.81 17.99 -2.87
N GLN A 245 40.21 16.91 -2.20
CA GLN A 245 40.28 15.58 -2.80
C GLN A 245 38.91 15.09 -3.27
N LEU A 246 37.83 15.29 -2.48
CA LEU A 246 36.47 14.90 -2.87
C LEU A 246 35.95 15.65 -4.10
N GLN A 247 36.46 16.84 -4.40
CA GLN A 247 36.16 17.57 -5.65
C GLN A 247 36.88 17.02 -6.88
N THR A 248 38.12 16.55 -6.71
CA THR A 248 39.04 16.17 -7.80
C THR A 248 38.97 14.68 -8.12
N VAL A 249 38.79 13.82 -7.10
CA VAL A 249 38.68 12.37 -7.31
C VAL A 249 37.32 12.02 -7.89
N PRO A 250 37.26 11.23 -8.98
CA PRO A 250 35.99 10.78 -9.53
C PRO A 250 35.15 10.02 -8.49
N PRO A 251 33.90 10.40 -8.28
CA PRO A 251 33.03 9.72 -7.33
C PRO A 251 32.75 8.30 -7.81
N GLN A 252 32.67 7.34 -6.87
CA GLN A 252 32.44 5.93 -7.14
C GLN A 252 31.07 5.51 -6.61
N PRO A 253 30.22 4.84 -7.42
CA PRO A 253 28.93 4.34 -6.98
C PRO A 253 29.11 3.08 -6.11
N VAL A 254 29.02 3.23 -4.80
CA VAL A 254 29.24 2.15 -3.82
C VAL A 254 27.92 1.80 -3.12
N LEU A 255 27.55 0.54 -3.19
CA LEU A 255 26.40 -0.04 -2.52
C LEU A 255 26.88 -0.86 -1.30
N LEU A 256 26.27 -0.58 -0.15
CA LEU A 256 26.57 -1.22 1.12
C LEU A 256 25.52 -2.30 1.42
N TYR A 257 25.99 -3.48 1.84
CA TYR A 257 25.15 -4.61 2.19
C TYR A 257 25.31 -4.98 3.65
N LYS A 258 24.19 -5.13 4.34
CA LYS A 258 24.11 -5.68 5.69
C LYS A 258 23.25 -6.95 5.63
N ASP A 259 23.75 -8.06 6.17
CA ASP A 259 23.07 -9.37 6.15
C ASP A 259 22.59 -9.74 4.73
N GLU A 260 23.49 -9.59 3.74
CA GLU A 260 23.24 -9.84 2.30
C GLU A 260 22.11 -9.00 1.68
N ARG A 261 21.62 -7.96 2.37
CA ARG A 261 20.57 -7.05 1.87
C ARG A 261 21.13 -5.67 1.60
N PRO A 262 20.75 -5.02 0.47
CA PRO A 262 21.10 -3.63 0.22
C PRO A 262 20.64 -2.75 1.38
N TRP A 263 21.60 -2.11 2.07
CA TRP A 263 21.34 -1.34 3.28
C TRP A 263 21.43 0.15 3.04
N ASP A 264 22.54 0.63 2.46
CA ASP A 264 22.80 2.04 2.18
C ASP A 264 23.67 2.19 0.93
N PHE A 265 23.84 3.40 0.43
CA PHE A 265 24.70 3.70 -0.71
C PHE A 265 25.38 5.05 -0.56
N THR A 266 26.50 5.23 -1.28
CA THR A 266 27.29 6.46 -1.26
C THR A 266 28.08 6.61 -2.54
N CYS A 267 28.71 7.79 -2.73
CA CYS A 267 29.57 8.10 -3.86
C CYS A 267 31.08 8.00 -3.53
N LEU A 268 31.42 7.40 -2.40
CA LEU A 268 32.80 7.14 -1.99
C LEU A 268 32.93 5.80 -1.26
N PRO A 269 34.08 5.11 -1.33
CA PRO A 269 34.33 3.91 -0.54
C PRO A 269 34.22 4.20 0.98
N VAL A 270 33.72 3.25 1.75
CA VAL A 270 33.50 3.41 3.20
C VAL A 270 34.43 2.48 3.97
N THR A 271 35.20 3.01 4.90
CA THR A 271 36.20 2.26 5.69
C THR A 271 35.81 2.10 7.16
N GLN A 272 34.90 2.94 7.67
CA GLN A 272 34.47 2.97 9.06
C GLN A 272 33.83 1.68 9.60
N TYR A 273 33.40 0.81 8.75
CA TYR A 273 32.73 -0.46 9.15
C TYR A 273 33.65 -1.69 9.04
N GLY A 274 34.88 -1.54 8.54
CA GLY A 274 35.78 -2.68 8.31
C GLY A 274 35.08 -3.78 7.48
N ASP A 275 35.28 -5.03 7.89
CA ASP A 275 34.72 -6.21 7.21
C ASP A 275 33.27 -6.52 7.59
N PHE A 276 32.66 -5.75 8.50
CA PHE A 276 31.26 -5.99 8.93
C PHE A 276 30.22 -5.65 7.86
N ILE A 277 30.57 -4.80 6.90
CA ILE A 277 29.69 -4.35 5.82
C ILE A 277 30.33 -4.69 4.47
N ARG A 278 29.69 -5.56 3.69
CA ARG A 278 30.14 -5.85 2.32
C ARG A 278 29.84 -4.65 1.43
N GLN A 279 30.81 -4.26 0.61
CA GLN A 279 30.70 -3.18 -0.35
C GLN A 279 30.77 -3.72 -1.77
N GLU A 280 30.00 -3.14 -2.67
CA GLU A 280 30.00 -3.48 -4.09
C GLU A 280 29.98 -2.19 -4.91
N THR A 281 30.92 -2.05 -5.83
CA THR A 281 31.02 -0.90 -6.73
C THR A 281 30.29 -1.20 -8.03
N TYR A 282 29.54 -0.24 -8.54
CA TYR A 282 28.78 -0.34 -9.79
C TYR A 282 29.43 0.49 -10.90
N ASP A 283 29.07 0.20 -12.16
CA ASP A 283 29.60 0.95 -13.32
C ASP A 283 28.96 2.34 -13.42
N SER A 284 27.76 2.53 -12.85
CA SER A 284 27.06 3.81 -12.86
C SER A 284 26.19 4.00 -11.62
N PHE A 285 25.96 5.26 -11.25
CA PHE A 285 25.04 5.64 -10.16
C PHE A 285 23.60 5.21 -10.47
N SER A 286 23.20 5.27 -11.73
CA SER A 286 21.87 4.83 -12.17
C SER A 286 21.66 3.34 -11.96
N GLN A 287 22.64 2.48 -12.29
CA GLN A 287 22.57 1.04 -12.03
C GLN A 287 22.51 0.72 -10.55
N LEU A 288 23.32 1.39 -9.73
CA LEU A 288 23.31 1.27 -8.28
C LEU A 288 21.91 1.60 -7.72
N LEU A 289 21.31 2.71 -8.14
CA LEU A 289 20.00 3.15 -7.66
C LEU A 289 18.88 2.21 -8.12
N ASP A 290 18.90 1.73 -9.35
CA ASP A 290 17.96 0.70 -9.82
C ASP A 290 18.06 -0.54 -8.94
N ARG A 291 19.28 -1.03 -8.65
CA ARG A 291 19.50 -2.20 -7.80
C ARG A 291 19.00 -1.99 -6.37
N PHE A 292 19.33 -0.83 -5.78
CA PHE A 292 18.96 -0.50 -4.40
C PHE A 292 17.43 -0.33 -4.22
N TYR A 293 16.77 0.33 -5.17
CA TYR A 293 15.36 0.67 -5.04
C TYR A 293 14.40 -0.34 -5.67
N ALA A 294 14.84 -1.22 -6.56
CA ALA A 294 13.97 -2.15 -7.29
C ALA A 294 13.04 -2.99 -6.38
N ALA A 295 13.57 -3.52 -5.28
CA ALA A 295 12.77 -4.29 -4.33
C ALA A 295 11.82 -3.38 -3.50
N ARG A 296 12.32 -2.20 -3.10
CA ARG A 296 11.55 -1.20 -2.33
C ARG A 296 10.40 -0.62 -3.14
N ASP A 297 10.66 -0.23 -4.38
CA ASP A 297 9.63 0.31 -5.28
C ASP A 297 8.55 -0.72 -5.58
N ARG A 298 8.92 -1.98 -5.77
CA ARG A 298 7.96 -3.09 -5.94
C ARG A 298 7.09 -3.27 -4.69
N ALA A 299 7.69 -3.24 -3.51
CA ALA A 299 6.95 -3.34 -2.25
C ALA A 299 6.02 -2.14 -2.02
N ASP A 300 6.48 -0.91 -2.31
CA ASP A 300 5.66 0.29 -2.16
C ASP A 300 4.53 0.35 -3.21
N SER A 301 4.79 -0.02 -4.46
CA SER A 301 3.75 -0.15 -5.49
C SER A 301 2.68 -1.17 -5.11
N MET A 302 3.10 -2.30 -4.57
CA MET A 302 2.21 -3.35 -4.07
C MET A 302 1.38 -2.83 -2.88
N ARG A 303 2.02 -2.13 -1.93
CA ARG A 303 1.33 -1.53 -0.77
C ARG A 303 0.29 -0.50 -1.21
N GLN A 304 0.62 0.39 -2.13
CA GLN A 304 -0.32 1.40 -2.65
C GLN A 304 -1.49 0.75 -3.39
N ALA A 305 -1.22 -0.25 -4.26
CA ALA A 305 -2.27 -0.99 -4.96
C ALA A 305 -3.19 -1.74 -3.99
N SER A 306 -2.62 -2.39 -2.99
CA SER A 306 -3.37 -3.07 -1.91
C SER A 306 -4.23 -2.09 -1.12
N GLN A 307 -3.68 -0.94 -0.71
CA GLN A 307 -4.42 0.08 0.04
C GLN A 307 -5.60 0.66 -0.76
N ALA A 308 -5.46 0.90 -2.06
CA ALA A 308 -6.53 1.39 -2.90
C ALA A 308 -7.72 0.41 -2.96
N ILE A 309 -7.43 -0.88 -3.16
CA ILE A 309 -8.45 -1.94 -3.17
C ILE A 309 -9.06 -2.07 -1.78
N ARG A 310 -8.23 -2.13 -0.73
CA ARG A 310 -8.66 -2.25 0.66
C ARG A 310 -9.61 -1.12 1.08
N LYS A 311 -9.29 0.13 0.74
CA LYS A 311 -10.17 1.28 1.01
C LYS A 311 -11.55 1.11 0.38
N THR A 312 -11.59 0.68 -0.88
CA THR A 312 -12.87 0.46 -1.58
C THR A 312 -13.68 -0.67 -0.94
N VAL A 313 -13.05 -1.82 -0.66
CA VAL A 313 -13.72 -2.97 -0.05
C VAL A 313 -14.16 -2.66 1.39
N SER A 314 -13.34 -1.97 2.18
CA SER A 314 -13.68 -1.54 3.54
C SER A 314 -14.91 -0.61 3.56
N ASN A 315 -14.99 0.33 2.62
CA ASN A 315 -16.16 1.21 2.48
C ASN A 315 -17.43 0.42 2.12
N LEU A 316 -17.32 -0.56 1.21
CA LEU A 316 -18.44 -1.43 0.85
C LEU A 316 -18.88 -2.29 2.04
N HIS A 317 -17.94 -2.89 2.76
CA HIS A 317 -18.20 -3.69 3.95
C HIS A 317 -18.92 -2.88 5.05
N ALA A 318 -18.43 -1.65 5.34
CA ALA A 318 -19.06 -0.75 6.31
C ALA A 318 -20.48 -0.30 5.87
N ARG A 319 -20.67 -0.06 4.56
CA ARG A 319 -22.00 0.25 4.00
C ARG A 319 -22.97 -0.92 4.15
N THR A 320 -22.52 -2.13 3.87
CA THR A 320 -23.34 -3.35 4.01
C THR A 320 -23.71 -3.59 5.48
N ALA A 321 -22.78 -3.38 6.42
CA ALA A 321 -23.04 -3.46 7.86
C ALA A 321 -24.16 -2.51 8.30
N ARG A 322 -24.10 -1.23 7.93
CA ARG A 322 -25.14 -0.23 8.24
C ARG A 322 -26.49 -0.58 7.63
N LYS A 323 -26.49 -1.09 6.38
CA LYS A 323 -27.71 -1.55 5.72
C LYS A 323 -28.35 -2.71 6.49
N LEU A 324 -27.56 -3.71 6.90
CA LEU A 324 -28.04 -4.85 7.70
C LEU A 324 -28.61 -4.41 9.04
N GLU A 325 -27.96 -3.48 9.72
CA GLU A 325 -28.45 -2.94 11.00
C GLU A 325 -29.82 -2.28 10.83
N ASN A 326 -30.00 -1.43 9.81
CA ASN A 326 -31.27 -0.79 9.51
C ASN A 326 -32.35 -1.81 9.16
N GLN A 327 -32.05 -2.79 8.31
CA GLN A 327 -32.99 -3.85 7.92
C GLN A 327 -33.41 -4.71 9.12
N ARG A 328 -32.50 -4.98 10.07
CA ARG A 328 -32.82 -5.70 11.32
C ARG A 328 -33.73 -4.88 12.23
N LYS A 329 -33.51 -3.56 12.34
CA LYS A 329 -34.40 -2.65 13.07
C LYS A 329 -35.79 -2.60 12.43
N GLU A 330 -35.88 -2.52 11.11
CA GLU A 330 -37.14 -2.57 10.37
C GLU A 330 -37.84 -3.90 10.55
N LEU A 331 -37.11 -5.03 10.52
CA LEU A 331 -37.66 -6.35 10.76
C LEU A 331 -38.23 -6.46 12.20
N ALA A 332 -37.50 -5.97 13.20
CA ALA A 332 -37.97 -5.97 14.57
C ALA A 332 -39.28 -5.18 14.73
N ALA A 333 -39.46 -4.08 14.01
CA ALA A 333 -40.70 -3.31 14.02
C ALA A 333 -41.89 -4.07 13.40
N THR A 334 -41.67 -5.12 12.60
CA THR A 334 -42.76 -5.95 12.05
C THR A 334 -43.29 -7.00 13.04
N HIS A 335 -42.62 -7.25 14.18
CA HIS A 335 -43.05 -8.25 15.15
C HIS A 335 -44.41 -7.94 15.80
N ASP A 336 -44.80 -6.64 15.88
CA ASP A 336 -46.07 -6.22 16.48
C ASP A 336 -47.28 -6.32 15.53
N ARG A 337 -47.10 -6.99 14.38
CA ARG A 337 -48.14 -7.07 13.34
C ARG A 337 -49.43 -7.74 13.82
N GLU A 338 -49.36 -8.79 14.67
CA GLU A 338 -50.53 -9.50 15.17
C GLU A 338 -51.40 -8.57 16.04
N ARG A 339 -50.79 -7.60 16.71
CA ARG A 339 -51.51 -6.53 17.38
C ARG A 339 -52.33 -5.67 16.42
N LEU A 340 -51.77 -5.32 15.27
CA LEU A 340 -52.52 -4.57 14.23
C LEU A 340 -53.76 -5.37 13.75
N ARG A 341 -53.61 -6.66 13.55
CA ARG A 341 -54.74 -7.52 13.19
C ARG A 341 -55.80 -7.55 14.30
N ARG A 342 -55.39 -7.79 15.59
CA ARG A 342 -56.27 -7.80 16.74
C ARG A 342 -57.02 -6.47 16.86
N LEU A 343 -56.32 -5.32 16.73
CA LEU A 343 -56.99 -4.01 16.77
C LEU A 343 -58.00 -3.83 15.62
N GLY A 344 -57.69 -4.34 14.44
CA GLY A 344 -58.62 -4.37 13.31
C GLY A 344 -59.85 -5.22 13.57
N ASP A 345 -59.67 -6.42 14.14
CA ASP A 345 -60.78 -7.35 14.49
C ASP A 345 -61.67 -6.75 15.57
N ILE A 346 -61.08 -6.20 16.66
CA ILE A 346 -61.82 -5.60 17.76
C ILE A 346 -62.59 -4.36 17.27
N LEU A 347 -61.96 -3.50 16.45
CA LEU A 347 -62.62 -2.32 15.86
C LEU A 347 -63.77 -2.76 14.94
N THR A 348 -63.58 -3.80 14.15
CA THR A 348 -64.62 -4.31 13.21
C THR A 348 -65.83 -4.84 14.00
N ALA A 349 -65.64 -5.55 15.09
CA ALA A 349 -66.68 -6.06 15.97
C ALA A 349 -67.46 -4.94 16.68
N ASN A 350 -66.82 -3.73 16.89
CA ASN A 350 -67.38 -2.63 17.63
C ASN A 350 -67.69 -1.39 16.75
N LEU A 351 -67.83 -1.58 15.40
CA LEU A 351 -68.10 -0.46 14.48
C LEU A 351 -69.37 0.33 14.85
N TYR A 352 -70.37 -0.31 15.41
CA TYR A 352 -71.62 0.31 15.87
C TYR A 352 -71.42 1.33 16.97
N ALA A 353 -70.35 1.19 17.80
CA ALA A 353 -70.06 2.06 18.93
C ALA A 353 -69.19 3.28 18.52
N VAL A 354 -68.67 3.35 17.30
CA VAL A 354 -67.76 4.41 16.86
C VAL A 354 -68.50 5.48 16.08
N LYS A 355 -68.40 6.71 16.59
CA LYS A 355 -68.91 7.92 15.90
C LYS A 355 -67.87 8.55 14.98
N ARG A 356 -68.30 9.11 13.86
CA ARG A 356 -67.40 9.84 12.95
C ARG A 356 -66.75 11.04 13.67
N GLY A 357 -65.46 11.21 13.54
CA GLY A 357 -64.68 12.29 14.25
C GLY A 357 -64.10 11.86 15.60
N GLN A 358 -64.37 10.63 16.03
CA GLN A 358 -63.82 10.08 17.28
C GLN A 358 -62.33 9.75 17.09
N THR A 359 -61.49 10.06 18.11
CA THR A 359 -60.03 9.87 18.06
C THR A 359 -59.59 8.55 18.67
N LYS A 360 -60.44 7.88 19.48
CA LYS A 360 -60.15 6.63 20.16
C LYS A 360 -61.42 5.86 20.51
N LEU A 361 -61.32 4.54 20.48
CA LEU A 361 -62.36 3.64 20.93
C LEU A 361 -61.83 2.85 22.15
N ARG A 362 -62.66 2.72 23.22
CA ARG A 362 -62.44 1.76 24.31
C ARG A 362 -63.33 0.56 24.07
N ALA A 363 -62.74 -0.61 24.03
CA ALA A 363 -63.44 -1.88 23.79
C ALA A 363 -62.76 -3.02 24.54
N ALA A 364 -63.53 -4.04 24.89
CA ALA A 364 -62.99 -5.26 25.49
C ALA A 364 -62.12 -6.03 24.45
N ASP A 365 -60.94 -6.47 24.87
CA ASP A 365 -60.07 -7.31 24.05
C ASP A 365 -60.53 -8.78 24.21
N PHE A 366 -61.28 -9.28 23.26
CA PHE A 366 -61.72 -10.65 23.28
C PHE A 366 -60.63 -11.69 22.97
N TYR A 367 -59.41 -11.25 22.71
CA TYR A 367 -58.22 -12.10 22.67
C TYR A 367 -57.52 -12.23 24.03
N ASP A 368 -57.86 -11.38 25.03
CA ASP A 368 -57.38 -11.50 26.39
C ASP A 368 -58.40 -12.37 27.21
N PRO A 369 -57.95 -13.44 27.90
CA PRO A 369 -58.81 -14.26 28.73
C PRO A 369 -59.59 -13.48 29.78
N ASP A 370 -59.02 -12.38 30.28
CA ASP A 370 -59.64 -11.51 31.29
C ASP A 370 -60.51 -10.39 30.65
N MET A 371 -60.70 -10.38 29.33
CA MET A 371 -61.51 -9.38 28.61
C MET A 371 -61.14 -7.93 28.94
N LYS A 372 -59.84 -7.65 29.13
CA LYS A 372 -59.36 -6.33 29.52
C LYS A 372 -59.75 -5.27 28.49
N GLU A 373 -60.11 -4.08 28.96
CA GLU A 373 -60.37 -2.96 28.09
C GLU A 373 -59.07 -2.45 27.47
N ILE A 374 -59.08 -2.26 26.17
CA ILE A 374 -58.00 -1.60 25.41
C ILE A 374 -58.49 -0.33 24.74
N GLU A 375 -57.57 0.59 24.57
CA GLU A 375 -57.82 1.85 23.83
C GLU A 375 -57.25 1.77 22.41
N ILE A 376 -58.12 1.84 21.41
CA ILE A 376 -57.77 1.77 19.98
C ILE A 376 -57.70 3.16 19.41
N PRO A 377 -56.58 3.65 18.91
CA PRO A 377 -56.43 4.95 18.29
C PRO A 377 -57.15 4.98 16.93
N LEU A 378 -57.94 6.03 16.68
CA LEU A 378 -58.70 6.23 15.45
C LEU A 378 -58.29 7.53 14.78
N ASN A 379 -58.26 7.52 13.45
CA ASN A 379 -58.13 8.74 12.67
C ASN A 379 -59.50 9.38 12.48
N PRO A 380 -59.76 10.57 13.07
CA PRO A 380 -61.05 11.25 12.98
C PRO A 380 -61.45 11.70 11.57
N ALA A 381 -60.46 11.83 10.65
CA ALA A 381 -60.69 12.31 9.28
C ALA A 381 -61.31 11.25 8.37
N ILE A 382 -61.32 9.94 8.75
CA ILE A 382 -61.82 8.85 7.95
C ILE A 382 -62.94 8.08 8.68
N SER A 383 -63.74 7.31 7.95
CA SER A 383 -64.84 6.56 8.54
C SER A 383 -64.36 5.43 9.46
N PRO A 384 -65.21 4.92 10.41
CA PRO A 384 -64.87 3.78 11.25
C PRO A 384 -64.46 2.56 10.43
N GLN A 385 -65.14 2.25 9.34
CA GLN A 385 -64.82 1.16 8.43
C GLN A 385 -63.43 1.36 7.76
N GLN A 386 -63.12 2.61 7.37
CA GLN A 386 -61.80 2.93 6.80
C GLN A 386 -60.66 2.83 7.82
N ASN A 387 -60.93 3.14 9.12
CA ASN A 387 -59.99 2.90 10.22
C ASN A 387 -59.71 1.42 10.38
N ALA A 388 -60.71 0.53 10.41
CA ALA A 388 -60.54 -0.90 10.48
C ALA A 388 -59.74 -1.43 9.26
N ALA A 389 -60.11 -1.01 8.04
CA ALA A 389 -59.40 -1.39 6.83
C ALA A 389 -57.93 -0.92 6.82
N LYS A 390 -57.64 0.20 7.48
CA LYS A 390 -56.26 0.69 7.65
C LYS A 390 -55.42 -0.26 8.54
N PHE A 391 -55.94 -0.75 9.65
CA PHE A 391 -55.26 -1.73 10.50
C PHE A 391 -54.93 -3.01 9.73
N TYR A 392 -55.87 -3.54 8.93
CA TYR A 392 -55.62 -4.72 8.08
C TYR A 392 -54.61 -4.44 6.97
N LYS A 393 -54.64 -3.26 6.39
CA LYS A 393 -53.66 -2.85 5.37
C LYS A 393 -52.25 -2.77 6.00
N ASP A 394 -52.14 -2.22 7.20
CA ASP A 394 -50.86 -2.07 7.89
C ASP A 394 -50.33 -3.45 8.38
N TYR A 395 -51.22 -4.35 8.82
CA TYR A 395 -50.90 -5.78 9.07
C TYR A 395 -50.32 -6.45 7.82
N GLN A 396 -51.01 -6.31 6.69
CA GLN A 396 -50.57 -6.95 5.44
C GLN A 396 -49.24 -6.38 4.92
N LYS A 397 -49.03 -5.07 5.08
CA LYS A 397 -47.74 -4.44 4.79
C LYS A 397 -46.62 -5.01 5.68
N ALA A 398 -46.86 -5.11 7.00
CA ALA A 398 -45.87 -5.66 7.94
C ALA A 398 -45.54 -7.12 7.61
N LYS A 399 -46.54 -7.93 7.28
CA LYS A 399 -46.37 -9.34 6.87
C LYS A 399 -45.50 -9.48 5.61
N ASN A 400 -45.76 -8.64 4.60
CA ASN A 400 -44.99 -8.64 3.36
C ASN A 400 -43.55 -8.11 3.60
N ALA A 401 -43.42 -7.06 4.42
CA ALA A 401 -42.13 -6.48 4.78
C ALA A 401 -41.24 -7.52 5.49
N GLU A 402 -41.77 -8.28 6.44
CA GLU A 402 -41.04 -9.34 7.14
C GLU A 402 -40.42 -10.35 6.18
N LYS A 403 -41.21 -10.86 5.23
CA LYS A 403 -40.74 -11.82 4.23
C LYS A 403 -39.60 -11.23 3.39
N ILE A 404 -39.78 -10.00 2.86
CA ILE A 404 -38.79 -9.34 2.01
C ILE A 404 -37.52 -9.02 2.82
N LEU A 405 -37.67 -8.48 4.05
CA LEU A 405 -36.55 -8.14 4.92
C LEU A 405 -35.74 -9.37 5.32
N THR A 406 -36.39 -10.50 5.65
CA THR A 406 -35.72 -11.75 5.98
C THR A 406 -34.83 -12.23 4.82
N GLU A 407 -35.37 -12.21 3.59
CA GLU A 407 -34.60 -12.58 2.39
C GLU A 407 -33.44 -11.60 2.11
N GLN A 408 -33.68 -10.29 2.31
CA GLN A 408 -32.66 -9.26 2.10
C GLN A 408 -31.55 -9.32 3.15
N ILE A 409 -31.88 -9.58 4.41
CA ILE A 409 -30.91 -9.76 5.50
C ILE A 409 -30.03 -10.97 5.21
N ALA A 410 -30.62 -12.13 4.85
CA ALA A 410 -29.84 -13.31 4.52
C ALA A 410 -28.86 -13.08 3.36
N LYS A 411 -29.28 -12.39 2.29
CA LYS A 411 -28.40 -11.99 1.18
C LYS A 411 -27.31 -10.98 1.62
N GLY A 412 -27.69 -10.01 2.45
CA GLY A 412 -26.77 -9.01 2.99
C GLY A 412 -25.70 -9.63 3.90
N GLU A 413 -26.05 -10.62 4.72
CA GLU A 413 -25.12 -11.35 5.58
C GLU A 413 -24.09 -12.15 4.76
N GLN A 414 -24.52 -12.77 3.68
CA GLN A 414 -23.61 -13.46 2.74
C GLN A 414 -22.65 -12.46 2.08
N GLU A 415 -23.15 -11.30 1.67
CA GLU A 415 -22.31 -10.25 1.08
C GLU A 415 -21.32 -9.67 2.10
N PHE A 416 -21.76 -9.44 3.32
CA PHE A 416 -20.91 -8.97 4.42
C PHE A 416 -19.77 -9.94 4.73
N ALA A 417 -20.09 -11.24 4.86
CA ALA A 417 -19.11 -12.29 5.10
C ALA A 417 -18.11 -12.41 3.92
N TYR A 418 -18.59 -12.30 2.69
CA TYR A 418 -17.73 -12.29 1.50
C TYR A 418 -16.76 -11.10 1.49
N LEU A 419 -17.24 -9.88 1.73
CA LEU A 419 -16.37 -8.70 1.78
C LEU A 419 -15.35 -8.80 2.91
N ALA A 420 -15.71 -9.38 4.06
CA ALA A 420 -14.77 -9.67 5.15
C ALA A 420 -13.68 -10.66 4.71
N SER A 421 -14.02 -11.72 3.98
CA SER A 421 -13.04 -12.68 3.45
C SER A 421 -12.08 -12.06 2.42
N VAL A 422 -12.56 -11.11 1.61
CA VAL A 422 -11.71 -10.35 0.68
C VAL A 422 -10.74 -9.44 1.44
N LEU A 423 -11.18 -8.77 2.50
CA LEU A 423 -10.31 -7.95 3.34
C LEU A 423 -9.19 -8.78 3.99
N ASP A 424 -9.51 -9.98 4.45
CA ASP A 424 -8.55 -10.93 4.98
C ASP A 424 -7.57 -11.41 3.90
N ALA A 425 -8.06 -11.78 2.70
CA ALA A 425 -7.20 -12.15 1.57
C ALA A 425 -6.24 -11.01 1.16
N LEU A 426 -6.70 -9.74 1.19
CA LEU A 426 -5.85 -8.56 0.94
C LEU A 426 -4.75 -8.37 2.00
N THR A 427 -5.01 -8.77 3.24
CA THR A 427 -4.01 -8.72 4.32
C THR A 427 -2.92 -9.76 4.14
N ARG A 428 -3.27 -10.92 3.57
CA ARG A 428 -2.37 -12.07 3.31
C ARG A 428 -1.69 -12.04 1.94
N ALA A 429 -2.07 -11.10 1.06
CA ALA A 429 -1.48 -11.00 -0.28
C ALA A 429 0.01 -10.61 -0.21
N GLU A 430 0.89 -11.50 -0.66
CA GLU A 430 2.35 -11.33 -0.65
C GLU A 430 2.93 -10.94 -2.01
N SER A 431 2.17 -11.13 -3.09
CA SER A 431 2.62 -10.88 -4.45
C SER A 431 1.67 -9.98 -5.24
N ALA A 432 2.20 -9.32 -6.27
CA ALA A 432 1.40 -8.57 -7.23
C ALA A 432 0.37 -9.47 -7.96
N ARG A 433 0.68 -10.77 -8.11
CA ARG A 433 -0.23 -11.77 -8.68
C ARG A 433 -1.45 -11.99 -7.79
N ASP A 434 -1.24 -12.13 -6.48
CA ASP A 434 -2.34 -12.31 -5.51
C ASP A 434 -3.29 -11.10 -5.56
N LEU A 435 -2.73 -9.87 -5.60
CA LEU A 435 -3.52 -8.65 -5.74
C LEU A 435 -4.28 -8.57 -7.07
N GLN A 436 -3.69 -9.04 -8.18
CA GLN A 436 -4.37 -9.10 -9.47
C GLN A 436 -5.54 -10.09 -9.46
N GLU A 437 -5.39 -11.25 -8.83
CA GLU A 437 -6.44 -12.25 -8.69
C GLU A 437 -7.61 -11.72 -7.86
N ILE A 438 -7.33 -11.13 -6.70
CA ILE A 438 -8.33 -10.49 -5.84
C ILE A 438 -9.05 -9.37 -6.61
N ARG A 439 -8.30 -8.55 -7.36
CA ARG A 439 -8.89 -7.51 -8.20
C ARG A 439 -9.79 -8.08 -9.30
N ALA A 440 -9.35 -9.13 -9.98
CA ALA A 440 -10.13 -9.79 -11.03
C ALA A 440 -11.42 -10.40 -10.47
N GLU A 441 -11.37 -10.98 -9.28
CA GLU A 441 -12.53 -11.48 -8.54
C GLU A 441 -13.52 -10.34 -8.23
N LEU A 442 -13.04 -9.21 -7.70
CA LEU A 442 -13.86 -8.04 -7.39
C LEU A 442 -14.46 -7.38 -8.64
N VAL A 443 -13.76 -7.38 -9.77
CA VAL A 443 -14.29 -6.90 -11.05
C VAL A 443 -15.38 -7.84 -11.55
N SER A 444 -15.17 -9.16 -11.52
CA SER A 444 -16.16 -10.14 -11.95
C SER A 444 -17.41 -10.11 -11.07
N GLY A 445 -17.27 -9.77 -9.79
CA GLY A 445 -18.38 -9.61 -8.85
C GLY A 445 -19.08 -8.24 -8.92
N GLY A 446 -18.61 -7.30 -9.78
CA GLY A 446 -19.19 -5.97 -9.94
C GLY A 446 -18.80 -4.96 -8.84
N TYR A 447 -17.86 -5.27 -7.97
CA TYR A 447 -17.40 -4.39 -6.88
C TYR A 447 -16.36 -3.35 -7.32
N LEU A 448 -15.62 -3.65 -8.40
CA LEU A 448 -14.67 -2.74 -9.02
C LEU A 448 -14.97 -2.59 -10.51
N ARG A 449 -14.72 -1.41 -11.06
CA ARG A 449 -14.83 -1.16 -12.50
C ARG A 449 -13.66 -1.85 -13.24
N GLU A 450 -13.96 -2.41 -14.40
CA GLU A 450 -12.95 -2.91 -15.32
C GLU A 450 -12.16 -1.72 -15.87
N THR A 451 -10.85 -1.67 -15.60
CA THR A 451 -9.96 -0.71 -16.24
C THR A 451 -9.45 -1.36 -17.54
N ASP A 452 -9.39 -0.58 -18.63
CA ASP A 452 -9.10 -1.00 -20.01
C ASP A 452 -8.16 -2.22 -20.13
N ARG A 453 -8.71 -3.28 -20.75
CA ARG A 453 -8.08 -4.60 -20.91
C ARG A 453 -6.85 -4.63 -21.82
N LYS A 454 -6.61 -3.60 -22.62
CA LYS A 454 -5.71 -3.69 -23.79
C LYS A 454 -4.21 -3.68 -23.51
N LYS A 455 -3.73 -3.43 -22.29
CA LYS A 455 -2.28 -3.27 -22.00
C LYS A 455 -1.72 -3.94 -20.75
N ARG A 456 -2.52 -4.68 -19.98
CA ARG A 456 -1.95 -5.43 -18.86
C ARG A 456 -1.41 -6.77 -19.32
N MET A 457 -0.12 -6.99 -19.16
CA MET A 457 0.47 -8.32 -19.23
C MET A 457 -0.29 -9.22 -18.26
N LYS A 458 -1.03 -10.20 -18.78
CA LYS A 458 -1.72 -11.21 -17.96
C LYS A 458 -0.62 -12.05 -17.32
N LEU A 459 -0.33 -11.79 -16.07
CA LEU A 459 0.48 -12.71 -15.29
C LEU A 459 -0.28 -14.06 -15.21
N PRO A 460 0.43 -15.18 -15.33
CA PRO A 460 -0.19 -16.47 -15.12
C PRO A 460 -0.77 -16.52 -13.69
N PRO A 461 -1.91 -17.22 -13.48
CA PRO A 461 -2.54 -17.30 -12.17
C PRO A 461 -1.55 -17.82 -11.13
N SER A 462 -1.65 -17.31 -9.90
CA SER A 462 -0.85 -17.80 -8.79
C SER A 462 -1.27 -19.22 -8.44
N LYS A 463 -0.31 -20.05 -8.02
CA LYS A 463 -0.62 -21.41 -7.57
C LYS A 463 -0.94 -21.40 -6.08
N PRO A 464 -1.84 -22.28 -5.59
CA PRO A 464 -2.02 -22.49 -4.17
C PRO A 464 -0.70 -22.78 -3.46
N MET A 465 -0.56 -22.36 -2.23
CA MET A 465 0.60 -22.70 -1.41
C MET A 465 0.64 -24.21 -1.21
N ARG A 466 1.83 -24.79 -1.27
CA ARG A 466 2.07 -26.21 -1.02
C ARG A 466 2.97 -26.37 0.19
N PHE A 467 2.60 -27.27 1.06
CA PHE A 467 3.36 -27.69 2.23
C PHE A 467 3.50 -29.20 2.22
N THR A 468 4.50 -29.70 2.92
CA THR A 468 4.67 -31.15 3.14
C THR A 468 4.62 -31.40 4.64
N SER A 469 3.66 -32.22 5.10
CA SER A 469 3.55 -32.58 6.50
C SER A 469 4.78 -33.33 7.00
N SER A 470 4.90 -33.46 8.31
CA SER A 470 5.98 -34.25 8.92
C SER A 470 5.94 -35.73 8.53
N ASP A 471 4.77 -36.23 8.13
CA ASP A 471 4.54 -37.61 7.70
C ASP A 471 4.55 -37.76 6.16
N GLY A 472 4.93 -36.70 5.41
CA GLY A 472 5.07 -36.71 3.95
C GLY A 472 3.82 -36.43 3.13
N PHE A 473 2.69 -36.10 3.75
CA PHE A 473 1.47 -35.74 3.03
C PHE A 473 1.56 -34.34 2.44
N SER A 474 1.07 -34.19 1.19
CA SER A 474 0.94 -32.88 0.55
C SER A 474 -0.26 -32.12 1.12
N ILE A 475 -0.02 -30.86 1.54
CA ILE A 475 -1.06 -29.97 2.04
C ILE A 475 -1.11 -28.74 1.13
N ARG A 476 -2.29 -28.39 0.63
CA ARG A 476 -2.49 -27.19 -0.19
C ARG A 476 -3.30 -26.16 0.56
N VAL A 477 -2.91 -24.89 0.42
CA VAL A 477 -3.57 -23.74 1.06
C VAL A 477 -3.90 -22.69 0.00
N GLY A 478 -5.15 -22.26 -0.06
CA GLY A 478 -5.61 -21.24 -1.01
C GLY A 478 -5.20 -19.82 -0.59
N ARG A 479 -4.77 -19.01 -1.56
CA ARG A 479 -4.35 -17.60 -1.36
C ARG A 479 -5.49 -16.60 -1.49
N SER A 480 -6.55 -16.97 -2.21
CA SER A 480 -7.71 -16.11 -2.50
C SER A 480 -9.01 -16.93 -2.48
N ASN A 481 -10.15 -16.26 -2.39
CA ASN A 481 -11.47 -16.93 -2.43
C ASN A 481 -11.65 -17.74 -3.72
N ARG A 482 -11.15 -17.24 -4.85
CA ARG A 482 -11.18 -17.96 -6.11
C ARG A 482 -10.34 -19.25 -6.04
N GLN A 483 -9.16 -19.18 -5.44
CA GLN A 483 -8.34 -20.39 -5.25
C GLN A 483 -8.95 -21.36 -4.24
N ASN A 484 -9.57 -20.85 -3.17
CA ASN A 484 -10.33 -21.68 -2.23
C ASN A 484 -11.43 -22.47 -2.95
N ASP A 485 -12.17 -21.82 -3.84
CA ASP A 485 -13.14 -22.48 -4.69
C ASP A 485 -12.51 -23.57 -5.57
N GLU A 486 -11.46 -23.20 -6.29
CA GLU A 486 -10.80 -24.10 -7.24
C GLU A 486 -10.20 -25.32 -6.54
N LEU A 487 -9.54 -25.10 -5.39
CA LEU A 487 -9.02 -26.17 -4.54
C LEU A 487 -10.11 -27.15 -4.14
N THR A 488 -11.23 -26.64 -3.60
CA THR A 488 -12.26 -27.49 -2.99
C THR A 488 -13.15 -28.15 -4.02
N THR A 489 -13.48 -27.45 -5.13
CA THR A 489 -14.49 -27.94 -6.08
C THR A 489 -13.91 -28.63 -7.31
N LYS A 490 -12.62 -28.39 -7.65
CA LYS A 490 -12.02 -28.89 -8.89
C LYS A 490 -10.77 -29.74 -8.67
N LEU A 491 -9.92 -29.37 -7.71
CA LEU A 491 -8.60 -29.99 -7.55
C LEU A 491 -8.57 -31.10 -6.50
N ALA A 492 -9.32 -30.96 -5.42
CA ALA A 492 -9.36 -31.94 -4.35
C ALA A 492 -10.15 -33.19 -4.75
N ALA A 493 -9.63 -34.36 -4.41
CA ALA A 493 -10.35 -35.62 -4.51
C ALA A 493 -11.45 -35.73 -3.44
N LYS A 494 -12.48 -36.53 -3.66
CA LYS A 494 -13.58 -36.71 -2.71
C LYS A 494 -13.14 -37.31 -1.37
N SER A 495 -12.03 -38.03 -1.36
CA SER A 495 -11.40 -38.63 -0.18
C SER A 495 -10.49 -37.71 0.59
N ASP A 496 -10.03 -36.62 -0.02
CA ASP A 496 -9.16 -35.65 0.62
C ASP A 496 -9.83 -34.95 1.80
N ILE A 497 -9.05 -34.45 2.74
CA ILE A 497 -9.57 -33.74 3.92
C ILE A 497 -9.53 -32.25 3.67
N TRP A 498 -10.68 -31.62 3.76
CA TRP A 498 -10.85 -30.17 3.75
C TRP A 498 -10.88 -29.63 5.18
N LEU A 499 -10.18 -28.51 5.41
CA LEU A 499 -10.09 -27.85 6.70
C LEU A 499 -10.31 -26.34 6.53
N HIS A 500 -10.97 -25.73 7.53
CA HIS A 500 -11.20 -24.28 7.60
C HIS A 500 -11.45 -23.84 9.04
N VAL A 501 -11.07 -22.61 9.37
CA VAL A 501 -11.38 -21.99 10.66
C VAL A 501 -12.88 -21.78 10.81
N GLN A 502 -13.41 -22.06 11.99
CA GLN A 502 -14.85 -21.99 12.24
C GLN A 502 -15.33 -20.53 12.25
N LYS A 503 -16.35 -20.19 11.44
CA LYS A 503 -17.11 -18.92 11.44
C LYS A 503 -16.32 -17.63 11.21
N ILE A 504 -15.06 -17.68 10.86
CA ILE A 504 -14.24 -16.49 10.53
C ILE A 504 -13.57 -16.65 9.16
N PRO A 505 -13.19 -15.53 8.49
CA PRO A 505 -12.47 -15.58 7.22
C PRO A 505 -11.13 -16.32 7.31
N GLY A 506 -10.83 -17.14 6.31
CA GLY A 506 -9.60 -17.92 6.24
C GLY A 506 -9.39 -18.62 4.89
N SER A 507 -8.28 -19.34 4.78
CA SER A 507 -7.98 -20.18 3.63
C SER A 507 -8.63 -21.55 3.74
N HIS A 508 -9.05 -22.10 2.60
CA HIS A 508 -9.30 -23.54 2.52
C HIS A 508 -7.98 -24.28 2.50
N VAL A 509 -7.86 -25.27 3.35
CA VAL A 509 -6.70 -26.17 3.42
C VAL A 509 -7.13 -27.56 3.00
N ILE A 510 -6.36 -28.19 2.15
CA ILE A 510 -6.64 -29.56 1.64
C ILE A 510 -5.44 -30.45 1.93
N ILE A 511 -5.67 -31.57 2.63
CA ILE A 511 -4.71 -32.65 2.73
C ILE A 511 -4.99 -33.62 1.59
N GLU A 512 -4.01 -33.81 0.70
CA GLU A 512 -4.08 -34.79 -0.39
C GLU A 512 -3.81 -36.19 0.20
N THR A 513 -4.88 -36.96 0.38
CA THR A 513 -4.80 -38.27 1.06
C THR A 513 -4.31 -39.39 0.17
N ASN A 514 -4.49 -39.28 -1.15
CA ASN A 514 -4.23 -40.36 -2.11
C ASN A 514 -4.86 -41.71 -1.69
N GLY A 515 -6.02 -41.64 -0.99
CA GLY A 515 -6.73 -42.83 -0.49
C GLY A 515 -6.23 -43.39 0.82
N GLN A 516 -5.22 -42.76 1.44
CA GLN A 516 -4.67 -43.17 2.76
C GLN A 516 -5.33 -42.32 3.88
N THR A 517 -5.38 -42.85 5.08
CA THR A 517 -5.82 -42.08 6.26
C THR A 517 -4.62 -41.28 6.79
N PRO A 518 -4.67 -39.92 6.80
CA PRO A 518 -3.57 -39.14 7.34
C PRO A 518 -3.47 -39.33 8.86
N PRO A 519 -2.24 -39.43 9.42
CA PRO A 519 -2.02 -39.48 10.85
C PRO A 519 -2.53 -38.21 11.57
N ASP A 520 -2.87 -38.31 12.85
CA ASP A 520 -3.33 -37.17 13.67
C ASP A 520 -2.36 -35.99 13.67
N ARG A 521 -1.06 -36.27 13.60
CA ARG A 521 -0.02 -35.25 13.47
C ARG A 521 -0.19 -34.43 12.19
N THR A 522 -0.38 -35.08 11.04
CA THR A 522 -0.61 -34.41 9.74
C THR A 522 -1.88 -33.55 9.80
N VAL A 523 -2.95 -34.09 10.40
CA VAL A 523 -4.22 -33.35 10.57
C VAL A 523 -4.02 -32.12 11.46
N THR A 524 -3.27 -32.27 12.57
CA THR A 524 -2.94 -31.14 13.47
C THR A 524 -2.09 -30.07 12.77
N GLU A 525 -1.08 -30.45 12.02
CA GLU A 525 -0.27 -29.53 11.23
C GLU A 525 -1.11 -28.76 10.19
N ALA A 526 -2.02 -29.46 9.52
CA ALA A 526 -2.96 -28.82 8.58
C ALA A 526 -3.94 -27.86 9.26
N MET A 527 -4.42 -28.18 10.46
CA MET A 527 -5.24 -27.28 11.26
C MET A 527 -4.46 -26.03 11.69
N GLN A 528 -3.20 -26.17 12.11
CA GLN A 528 -2.33 -25.04 12.43
C GLN A 528 -2.09 -24.13 11.22
N LEU A 529 -1.91 -24.72 10.03
CA LEU A 529 -1.88 -23.96 8.77
C LEU A 529 -3.21 -23.22 8.52
N ALA A 530 -4.37 -23.88 8.71
CA ALA A 530 -5.67 -23.24 8.53
C ALA A 530 -5.85 -22.06 9.50
N ALA A 531 -5.47 -22.22 10.75
CA ALA A 531 -5.50 -21.16 11.75
C ALA A 531 -4.53 -20.01 11.41
N TYR A 532 -3.31 -20.31 10.98
CA TYR A 532 -2.31 -19.31 10.61
C TYR A 532 -2.72 -18.50 9.37
N TYR A 533 -3.32 -19.15 8.36
CA TYR A 533 -3.83 -18.49 7.15
C TYR A 533 -5.29 -18.04 7.29
N SER A 534 -5.64 -17.50 8.44
CA SER A 534 -6.97 -16.96 8.75
C SER A 534 -6.89 -15.61 9.48
N GLN A 535 -8.05 -15.03 9.73
CA GLN A 535 -8.17 -13.83 10.57
C GLN A 535 -7.72 -14.07 12.03
N ALA A 536 -7.66 -15.32 12.49
CA ALA A 536 -7.21 -15.69 13.84
C ALA A 536 -5.71 -16.01 13.92
N ARG A 537 -4.90 -15.51 13.00
CA ARG A 537 -3.45 -15.77 12.88
C ARG A 537 -2.68 -15.53 14.19
N ASP A 538 -3.04 -14.50 14.93
CA ASP A 538 -2.38 -14.11 16.18
C ASP A 538 -3.19 -14.55 17.43
N GLY A 539 -4.21 -15.39 17.22
CA GLY A 539 -5.07 -15.90 18.27
C GLY A 539 -4.52 -17.14 18.97
N GLN A 540 -5.17 -17.51 20.05
CA GLN A 540 -4.95 -18.78 20.75
C GLN A 540 -6.25 -19.59 20.76
N ASN A 541 -6.14 -20.92 20.84
CA ASN A 541 -7.30 -21.83 20.91
C ASN A 541 -8.30 -21.60 19.77
N VAL A 542 -7.81 -21.60 18.54
CA VAL A 542 -8.62 -21.35 17.33
C VAL A 542 -9.35 -22.63 16.93
N PRO A 543 -10.71 -22.63 16.88
CA PRO A 543 -11.46 -23.79 16.42
C PRO A 543 -11.33 -23.94 14.89
N VAL A 544 -10.96 -25.12 14.44
CA VAL A 544 -10.83 -25.51 13.04
C VAL A 544 -11.74 -26.70 12.76
N ASP A 545 -12.61 -26.54 11.77
CA ASP A 545 -13.46 -27.62 11.29
C ASP A 545 -12.74 -28.39 10.18
N TYR A 546 -12.89 -29.72 10.19
CA TYR A 546 -12.35 -30.58 9.13
C TYR A 546 -13.32 -31.70 8.76
N THR A 547 -13.32 -32.05 7.49
CA THR A 547 -14.22 -33.06 6.93
C THR A 547 -13.70 -33.58 5.59
N PRO A 548 -14.01 -34.81 5.18
CA PRO A 548 -13.79 -35.23 3.79
C PRO A 548 -14.47 -34.32 2.78
N VAL A 549 -13.77 -34.01 1.67
CA VAL A 549 -14.26 -33.08 0.62
C VAL A 549 -15.63 -33.48 0.06
N LYS A 550 -15.98 -34.78 0.06
CA LYS A 550 -17.32 -35.25 -0.34
C LYS A 550 -18.49 -34.61 0.41
N PHE A 551 -18.25 -34.11 1.62
CA PHE A 551 -19.26 -33.44 2.46
C PHE A 551 -19.26 -31.92 2.32
N VAL A 552 -18.37 -31.36 1.50
CA VAL A 552 -18.27 -29.93 1.21
C VAL A 552 -18.96 -29.62 -0.12
N LYS A 553 -19.89 -28.70 -0.11
CA LYS A 553 -20.66 -28.31 -1.31
C LYS A 553 -20.68 -26.80 -1.48
N LYS A 554 -20.60 -26.34 -2.70
CA LYS A 554 -20.83 -24.93 -3.05
C LYS A 554 -22.30 -24.75 -3.46
N PRO A 555 -23.10 -23.94 -2.74
CA PRO A 555 -24.47 -23.62 -3.14
C PRO A 555 -24.51 -22.90 -4.49
N ALA A 556 -25.59 -23.10 -5.23
CA ALA A 556 -25.81 -22.37 -6.47
C ALA A 556 -25.87 -20.85 -6.21
N GLY A 557 -25.10 -20.06 -6.98
CA GLY A 557 -25.03 -18.60 -6.81
C GLY A 557 -24.18 -18.12 -5.64
N ALA A 558 -23.54 -19.01 -4.87
CA ALA A 558 -22.66 -18.60 -3.77
C ALA A 558 -21.41 -17.85 -4.30
N LYS A 559 -20.98 -16.84 -3.54
CA LYS A 559 -19.76 -16.07 -3.83
C LYS A 559 -18.51 -16.98 -3.79
N PRO A 560 -17.40 -16.60 -4.47
CA PRO A 560 -16.16 -17.35 -4.40
C PRO A 560 -15.70 -17.59 -2.95
N GLY A 561 -15.19 -18.80 -2.66
CA GLY A 561 -14.74 -19.22 -1.34
C GLY A 561 -15.85 -19.58 -0.35
N MET A 562 -17.11 -19.42 -0.72
CA MET A 562 -18.23 -19.76 0.19
C MET A 562 -18.75 -21.18 -0.08
N VAL A 563 -18.66 -22.02 0.94
CA VAL A 563 -19.11 -23.41 0.92
C VAL A 563 -19.99 -23.71 2.12
N ILE A 564 -20.81 -24.76 2.00
CA ILE A 564 -21.53 -25.42 3.10
C ILE A 564 -20.94 -26.81 3.27
N TYR A 565 -20.83 -27.26 4.50
CA TYR A 565 -20.31 -28.59 4.82
C TYR A 565 -21.13 -29.25 5.94
N THR A 566 -21.13 -30.56 5.91
CA THR A 566 -21.85 -31.39 6.87
C THR A 566 -20.91 -32.48 7.40
N THR A 567 -21.30 -33.19 8.45
CA THR A 567 -20.53 -34.33 8.95
C THR A 567 -19.06 -33.98 9.22
N TYR A 568 -18.81 -32.88 9.92
CA TYR A 568 -17.48 -32.38 10.24
C TYR A 568 -17.10 -32.65 11.69
N GLN A 569 -15.82 -32.58 11.97
CA GLN A 569 -15.25 -32.57 13.31
C GLN A 569 -14.58 -31.21 13.54
N THR A 570 -14.51 -30.78 14.80
CA THR A 570 -13.87 -29.53 15.21
C THR A 570 -12.77 -29.85 16.21
N ALA A 571 -11.59 -29.32 15.99
CA ALA A 571 -10.51 -29.33 16.97
C ALA A 571 -9.96 -27.92 17.19
N VAL A 572 -9.34 -27.70 18.34
CA VAL A 572 -8.82 -26.41 18.76
C VAL A 572 -7.30 -26.43 18.67
N VAL A 573 -6.73 -25.46 17.95
CA VAL A 573 -5.28 -25.36 17.74
C VAL A 573 -4.80 -23.92 17.95
N THR A 574 -3.51 -23.77 18.27
CA THR A 574 -2.86 -22.46 18.28
C THR A 574 -2.02 -22.32 17.02
N PRO A 575 -2.16 -21.21 16.24
CA PRO A 575 -1.34 -20.95 15.06
C PRO A 575 0.15 -20.95 15.42
N ASP A 576 0.98 -21.53 14.54
CA ASP A 576 2.44 -21.60 14.73
C ASP A 576 3.15 -21.15 13.45
N ALA A 577 3.76 -19.96 13.49
CA ALA A 577 4.53 -19.40 12.36
C ALA A 577 5.79 -20.23 12.04
N ALA A 578 6.49 -20.75 13.07
CA ALA A 578 7.69 -21.54 12.90
C ALA A 578 7.39 -22.90 12.25
N LEU A 579 6.23 -23.50 12.56
CA LEU A 579 5.74 -24.68 11.86
C LEU A 579 5.52 -24.41 10.37
N CYS A 580 4.83 -23.31 10.05
CA CYS A 580 4.53 -22.93 8.66
C CYS A 580 5.82 -22.78 7.84
N GLU A 581 6.84 -22.14 8.39
CA GLU A 581 8.14 -22.00 7.76
C GLU A 581 8.84 -23.35 7.58
N ARG A 582 8.87 -24.18 8.60
CA ARG A 582 9.45 -25.52 8.58
C ARG A 582 8.81 -26.45 7.55
N LEU A 583 7.48 -26.42 7.42
CA LEU A 583 6.76 -27.23 6.43
C LEU A 583 6.94 -26.71 5.00
N SER A 584 7.20 -25.41 4.81
CA SER A 584 7.51 -24.84 3.49
C SER A 584 8.91 -25.19 3.01
N LEU A 585 9.91 -25.24 3.88
CA LEU A 585 11.31 -25.56 3.57
C LEU A 585 11.51 -27.03 3.15
N ARG A 586 10.71 -27.96 3.65
CA ARG A 586 10.73 -29.38 3.23
C ARG A 586 10.42 -29.59 1.75
N ARG A 587 9.74 -28.66 1.12
CA ARG A 587 9.45 -28.63 -0.32
C ARG A 587 10.71 -28.57 -1.18
N ASP A 588 11.70 -27.79 -0.78
CA ASP A 588 12.91 -27.57 -1.60
C ASP A 588 13.88 -28.76 -1.56
N GLN A 589 13.81 -29.60 -0.53
CA GLN A 589 14.61 -30.80 -0.43
C GLN A 589 14.08 -31.96 -1.32
N THR A 590 12.77 -32.09 -1.48
CA THR A 590 12.15 -33.14 -2.32
C THR A 590 12.35 -32.87 -3.81
N TYR A 591 12.50 -31.62 -4.24
CA TYR A 591 12.75 -31.26 -5.65
C TYR A 591 14.22 -31.41 -6.07
N ARG A 592 15.18 -31.50 -5.12
CA ARG A 592 16.59 -31.74 -5.43
C ARG A 592 16.91 -33.20 -5.67
N THR A 593 16.08 -34.13 -5.17
CA THR A 593 16.25 -35.59 -5.34
C THR A 593 15.63 -36.12 -6.64
N ASP A 594 14.75 -35.38 -7.32
CA ASP A 594 14.06 -35.82 -8.53
C ASP A 594 14.64 -35.26 -9.85
N MET A 595 15.79 -34.61 -9.83
CA MET A 595 16.51 -34.31 -11.08
C MET A 595 17.42 -35.50 -11.42
N PRO A 596 17.17 -36.25 -12.50
CA PRO A 596 18.13 -37.22 -12.98
C PRO A 596 19.39 -36.47 -13.43
N MET A 597 20.55 -36.83 -12.85
CA MET A 597 21.85 -36.42 -13.38
C MET A 597 21.91 -36.88 -14.84
N LYS A 598 21.79 -35.96 -15.78
CA LYS A 598 22.21 -36.19 -17.16
C LYS A 598 23.75 -36.10 -17.16
N LEU A 599 24.35 -37.27 -17.30
CA LEU A 599 25.73 -37.47 -17.74
C LEU A 599 25.94 -36.89 -19.14
#